data_8cff353286800873e1aa0cb31f8fc49d
#
_entry.id   8cff353286800873e1aa0cb31f8fc49d
#
_cell.length_a   1.000
_cell.length_b   1.000
_cell.length_c   1.000
_cell.angle_alpha   90.00
_cell.angle_beta   90.00
_cell.angle_gamma   90.00
#
_symmetry.space_group_name_H-M   'P 1'
#
loop_
_entity.id
_entity.type
_entity.pdbx_description
1 polymer ?
#
loop_
_entity_poly.entity_id
_entity_poly.type
_entity_poly.pdbx_seq_one_letter_code
_entity_poly.pdbx_strand_id
1 'polypeptide(L)'
;MSERNLDFDTIIERRNTMSLKYDYAERLGFPADILPLWIADMDFKTSSYVQDALKEVVEHGIFGYSEALSDYYVAVREYFQKKYNYDFEERELIKTPGVVFAIAVAVRSLTNEG
;
A
#
# COMPACT_ATOMS: atom_id res chain seq x y z
N MET A 1 -7.91 -0.81 25.16
CA MET A 1 -8.18 -0.62 23.72
C MET A 1 -8.93 -1.85 23.27
N SER A 2 -10.21 -1.74 22.86
CA SER A 2 -10.94 -2.90 22.36
C SER A 2 -10.29 -3.36 21.07
N GLU A 3 -9.96 -4.64 20.97
CA GLU A 3 -9.59 -5.26 19.71
C GLU A 3 -10.73 -5.03 18.73
N ARG A 4 -10.53 -4.12 17.77
CA ARG A 4 -11.46 -3.99 16.65
C ARG A 4 -11.21 -5.21 15.78
N ASN A 5 -12.16 -6.16 15.81
CA ASN A 5 -12.08 -7.40 15.04
C ASN A 5 -11.89 -7.07 13.55
N LEU A 6 -10.82 -7.55 12.97
CA LEU A 6 -10.65 -7.61 11.53
C LEU A 6 -11.59 -8.70 10.99
N ASP A 7 -12.36 -8.35 9.99
CA ASP A 7 -13.29 -9.27 9.32
C ASP A 7 -12.61 -9.83 8.06
N PHE A 8 -12.31 -11.11 8.09
CA PHE A 8 -11.72 -11.84 6.96
C PHE A 8 -12.70 -12.81 6.30
N ASP A 9 -13.92 -12.92 6.81
CA ASP A 9 -14.92 -13.89 6.35
C ASP A 9 -15.94 -13.25 5.42
N THR A 10 -16.20 -11.95 5.56
CA THR A 10 -17.15 -11.25 4.70
C THR A 10 -16.59 -11.04 3.31
N ILE A 11 -17.29 -11.58 2.31
CA ILE A 11 -16.95 -11.37 0.91
C ILE A 11 -17.32 -9.94 0.52
N ILE A 12 -16.34 -9.20 0.00
CA ILE A 12 -16.50 -7.84 -0.49
C ILE A 12 -16.59 -7.87 -2.01
N GLU A 13 -17.73 -7.41 -2.56
CA GLU A 13 -17.85 -7.26 -4.02
C GLU A 13 -16.94 -6.12 -4.50
N ARG A 14 -16.09 -6.44 -5.46
CA ARG A 14 -15.09 -5.53 -6.00
C ARG A 14 -15.29 -5.19 -7.47
N ARG A 15 -16.30 -5.77 -8.13
CA ARG A 15 -16.67 -5.40 -9.49
C ARG A 15 -17.35 -4.03 -9.50
N ASN A 16 -17.17 -3.30 -10.57
CA ASN A 16 -17.66 -1.91 -10.73
C ASN A 16 -17.05 -0.91 -9.73
N THR A 17 -15.84 -1.17 -9.26
CA THR A 17 -15.08 -0.29 -8.36
C THR A 17 -13.83 0.28 -9.03
N MET A 18 -13.68 0.11 -10.33
CA MET A 18 -12.46 0.41 -11.12
C MET A 18 -11.27 -0.45 -10.69
N SER A 19 -11.53 -1.61 -10.11
CA SER A 19 -10.49 -2.55 -9.69
C SER A 19 -9.78 -3.14 -10.91
N LEU A 20 -8.48 -2.92 -11.03
CA LEU A 20 -7.67 -3.54 -12.08
C LEU A 20 -7.74 -5.07 -12.02
N LYS A 21 -7.84 -5.62 -10.82
CA LYS A 21 -7.90 -7.06 -10.55
C LYS A 21 -9.19 -7.71 -11.06
N TYR A 22 -10.33 -7.00 -10.98
CA TYR A 22 -11.65 -7.53 -11.31
C TYR A 22 -12.24 -6.93 -12.60
N ASP A 23 -12.19 -5.61 -12.75
CA ASP A 23 -12.92 -4.92 -13.82
C ASP A 23 -12.15 -4.91 -15.14
N TYR A 24 -10.86 -5.20 -15.11
CA TYR A 24 -10.01 -5.21 -16.31
C TYR A 24 -9.66 -6.62 -16.82
N ALA A 25 -10.21 -7.66 -16.21
CA ALA A 25 -9.91 -9.06 -16.58
C ALA A 25 -10.11 -9.30 -18.08
N GLU A 26 -11.26 -8.90 -18.64
CA GLU A 26 -11.56 -9.07 -20.07
C GLU A 26 -10.62 -8.27 -20.99
N ARG A 27 -10.22 -7.07 -20.56
CA ARG A 27 -9.23 -6.25 -21.30
C ARG A 27 -7.85 -6.86 -21.33
N LEU A 28 -7.54 -7.68 -20.32
CA LEU A 28 -6.30 -8.44 -20.23
C LEU A 28 -6.39 -9.81 -20.95
N GLY A 29 -7.52 -10.11 -21.60
CA GLY A 29 -7.74 -11.35 -22.33
C GLY A 29 -8.19 -12.54 -21.46
N PHE A 30 -8.63 -12.28 -20.25
CA PHE A 30 -9.15 -13.31 -19.35
C PHE A 30 -10.69 -13.38 -19.39
N PRO A 31 -11.29 -14.53 -19.11
CA PRO A 31 -12.74 -14.63 -18.89
C PRO A 31 -13.22 -13.74 -17.75
N ALA A 32 -14.42 -13.17 -17.87
CA ALA A 32 -14.99 -12.26 -16.86
C ALA A 32 -15.24 -12.94 -15.49
N ASP A 33 -15.40 -14.24 -15.48
CA ASP A 33 -15.67 -15.07 -14.29
C ASP A 33 -14.41 -15.71 -13.70
N ILE A 34 -13.22 -15.41 -14.23
CA ILE A 34 -11.97 -15.97 -13.73
C ILE A 34 -11.75 -15.58 -12.25
N LEU A 35 -11.25 -16.54 -11.47
CA LEU A 35 -10.75 -16.24 -10.13
C LEU A 35 -9.41 -15.48 -10.25
N PRO A 36 -9.34 -14.20 -9.87
CA PRO A 36 -8.15 -13.40 -10.07
C PRO A 36 -7.10 -13.73 -9.00
N LEU A 37 -5.99 -14.33 -9.43
CA LEU A 37 -4.83 -14.63 -8.58
C LEU A 37 -3.60 -13.79 -8.95
N TRP A 38 -3.77 -12.81 -9.83
CA TRP A 38 -2.75 -11.83 -10.20
C TRP A 38 -2.95 -10.54 -9.40
N ILE A 39 -1.95 -9.70 -9.35
CA ILE A 39 -1.90 -8.46 -8.56
C ILE A 39 -1.91 -8.73 -7.05
N ALA A 40 -0.89 -8.23 -6.36
CA ALA A 40 -0.75 -8.29 -4.90
C ALA A 40 -1.69 -7.28 -4.21
N ASP A 41 -2.98 -7.51 -4.36
CA ASP A 41 -4.08 -6.68 -3.91
C ASP A 41 -5.02 -7.54 -3.07
N MET A 42 -5.13 -7.25 -1.79
CA MET A 42 -5.94 -8.01 -0.84
C MET A 42 -7.43 -7.68 -1.00
N ASP A 43 -8.26 -8.70 -0.83
CA ASP A 43 -9.72 -8.59 -0.93
C ASP A 43 -10.41 -8.33 0.42
N PHE A 44 -9.63 -8.06 1.45
CA PHE A 44 -10.11 -7.73 2.78
C PHE A 44 -10.14 -6.21 3.01
N LYS A 45 -11.12 -5.75 3.77
CA LYS A 45 -11.14 -4.34 4.23
C LYS A 45 -9.88 -4.04 5.03
N THR A 46 -9.27 -2.91 4.76
CA THR A 46 -8.22 -2.39 5.62
C THR A 46 -8.78 -2.07 7.02
N SER A 47 -7.90 -2.03 8.01
CA SER A 47 -8.32 -1.78 9.39
C SER A 47 -9.07 -0.45 9.54
N SER A 48 -9.97 -0.39 10.51
CA SER A 48 -10.70 0.85 10.81
C SER A 48 -9.78 2.01 11.22
N TYR A 49 -8.63 1.73 11.82
CA TYR A 49 -7.64 2.77 12.14
C TYR A 49 -7.15 3.52 10.90
N VAL A 50 -6.86 2.79 9.82
CA VAL A 50 -6.45 3.39 8.55
C VAL A 50 -7.61 4.15 7.91
N GLN A 51 -8.83 3.56 7.93
CA GLN A 51 -10.01 4.22 7.39
C GLN A 51 -10.33 5.51 8.12
N ASP A 52 -10.25 5.51 9.45
CA ASP A 52 -10.57 6.68 10.27
C ASP A 52 -9.53 7.80 10.03
N ALA A 53 -8.24 7.48 9.99
CA ALA A 53 -7.21 8.46 9.63
C ALA A 53 -7.41 9.08 8.23
N LEU A 54 -7.83 8.27 7.25
CA LEU A 54 -8.14 8.81 5.92
C LEU A 54 -9.39 9.71 5.93
N LYS A 55 -10.41 9.38 6.71
CA LYS A 55 -11.59 10.23 6.86
C LYS A 55 -11.25 11.60 7.46
N GLU A 56 -10.41 11.64 8.47
CA GLU A 56 -9.94 12.91 9.06
C GLU A 56 -9.33 13.83 8.02
N VAL A 57 -8.49 13.28 7.13
CA VAL A 57 -7.88 14.04 6.03
C VAL A 57 -8.95 14.53 5.04
N VAL A 58 -9.91 13.68 4.70
CA VAL A 58 -11.01 14.04 3.79
C VAL A 58 -11.91 15.12 4.40
N GLU A 59 -12.24 15.01 5.69
CA GLU A 59 -13.05 16.00 6.42
C GLU A 59 -12.34 17.35 6.54
N HIS A 60 -11.02 17.35 6.68
CA HIS A 60 -10.22 18.58 6.64
C HIS A 60 -10.34 19.30 5.29
N GLY A 61 -10.42 18.56 4.17
CA GLY A 61 -10.79 19.07 2.86
C GLY A 61 -9.72 19.90 2.13
N ILE A 62 -8.51 20.06 2.68
CA ILE A 62 -7.41 20.79 2.03
C ILE A 62 -6.31 19.80 1.67
N PHE A 63 -6.15 19.53 0.37
CA PHE A 63 -5.19 18.58 -0.17
C PHE A 63 -4.01 19.34 -0.79
N GLY A 64 -3.12 19.83 0.07
CA GLY A 64 -1.92 20.54 -0.33
C GLY A 64 -0.67 19.66 -0.35
N TYR A 65 0.47 20.30 -0.44
CA TYR A 65 1.75 19.63 -0.24
C TYR A 65 1.91 19.24 1.22
N SER A 66 2.16 17.95 1.45
CA SER A 66 2.36 17.40 2.78
C SER A 66 3.74 16.76 2.89
N GLU A 67 4.35 16.84 4.07
CA GLU A 67 5.58 16.15 4.40
C GLU A 67 5.33 15.14 5.51
N ALA A 68 5.90 13.96 5.37
CA ALA A 68 5.89 12.98 6.44
C ALA A 68 6.86 13.42 7.55
N LEU A 69 6.33 13.59 8.74
CA LEU A 69 7.10 14.01 9.91
C LEU A 69 7.85 12.82 10.54
N SER A 70 8.58 13.09 11.62
CA SER A 70 9.35 12.08 12.37
C SER A 70 8.55 10.84 12.76
N ASP A 71 7.27 10.98 13.03
CA ASP A 71 6.38 9.88 13.40
C ASP A 71 6.29 8.80 12.31
N TYR A 72 6.37 9.21 11.04
CA TYR A 72 6.41 8.27 9.93
C TYR A 72 7.68 7.40 9.97
N TYR A 73 8.84 8.03 10.18
CA TYR A 73 10.09 7.30 10.31
C TYR A 73 10.05 6.33 11.51
N VAL A 74 9.60 6.82 12.67
CA VAL A 74 9.49 6.01 13.89
C VAL A 74 8.61 4.79 13.64
N ALA A 75 7.43 4.97 13.05
CA ALA A 75 6.52 3.87 12.77
C ALA A 75 7.11 2.83 11.81
N VAL A 76 7.80 3.27 10.76
CA VAL A 76 8.46 2.36 9.80
C VAL A 76 9.61 1.61 10.48
N ARG A 77 10.46 2.31 11.23
CA ARG A 77 11.59 1.72 11.94
C ARG A 77 11.14 0.68 12.97
N GLU A 78 10.14 1.00 13.79
CA GLU A 78 9.58 0.07 14.78
C GLU A 78 9.00 -1.20 14.12
N TYR A 79 8.32 -1.05 12.98
CA TYR A 79 7.81 -2.19 12.23
C TYR A 79 8.94 -3.10 11.75
N PHE A 80 9.99 -2.55 11.15
CA PHE A 80 11.12 -3.32 10.65
C PHE A 80 11.93 -3.95 11.78
N GLN A 81 12.14 -3.23 12.87
CA GLN A 81 12.80 -3.75 14.06
C GLN A 81 12.04 -4.94 14.63
N LYS A 82 10.72 -4.80 14.81
CA LYS A 82 9.89 -5.84 15.41
C LYS A 82 9.76 -7.09 14.53
N LYS A 83 9.60 -6.88 13.22
CA LYS A 83 9.28 -7.98 12.30
C LYS A 83 10.50 -8.67 11.73
N TYR A 84 11.58 -7.93 11.52
CA TYR A 84 12.76 -8.40 10.80
C TYR A 84 14.05 -8.31 11.62
N ASN A 85 13.97 -7.79 12.85
CA ASN A 85 15.14 -7.46 13.66
C ASN A 85 16.16 -6.58 12.90
N TYR A 86 15.62 -5.65 12.10
CA TYR A 86 16.39 -4.75 11.26
C TYR A 86 16.20 -3.31 11.74
N ASP A 87 17.32 -2.63 11.96
CA ASP A 87 17.35 -1.23 12.40
C ASP A 87 18.06 -0.37 11.35
N PHE A 88 17.68 0.90 11.27
CA PHE A 88 18.25 1.86 10.32
C PHE A 88 18.05 3.29 10.83
N GLU A 89 18.88 4.21 10.34
CA GLU A 89 18.77 5.62 10.65
C GLU A 89 17.79 6.34 9.70
N GLU A 90 17.22 7.48 10.12
CA GLU A 90 16.26 8.23 9.32
C GLU A 90 16.79 8.61 7.93
N ARG A 91 18.08 8.94 7.82
CA ARG A 91 18.74 9.27 6.55
C ARG A 91 18.81 8.10 5.57
N GLU A 92 18.61 6.87 6.03
CA GLU A 92 18.61 5.64 5.22
C GLU A 92 17.22 5.32 4.67
N LEU A 93 16.18 6.06 5.12
CA LEU A 93 14.82 5.90 4.66
C LEU A 93 14.51 6.87 3.52
N ILE A 94 14.38 6.34 2.32
CA ILE A 94 14.02 7.13 1.13
C ILE A 94 12.58 6.81 0.71
N LYS A 95 11.73 7.82 0.69
CA LYS A 95 10.34 7.71 0.23
C LYS A 95 10.28 7.80 -1.29
N THR A 96 9.55 6.88 -1.91
CA THR A 96 9.34 6.86 -3.36
C THR A 96 7.86 6.68 -3.69
N PRO A 97 7.40 7.06 -4.90
CA PRO A 97 6.01 6.87 -5.32
C PRO A 97 5.57 5.41 -5.42
N GLY A 98 6.51 4.47 -5.36
CA GLY A 98 6.22 3.05 -5.41
C GLY A 98 7.47 2.21 -5.64
N VAL A 99 7.38 0.91 -5.35
CA VAL A 99 8.52 -0.01 -5.40
C VAL A 99 9.12 -0.17 -6.81
N VAL A 100 8.30 -0.17 -7.84
CA VAL A 100 8.78 -0.28 -9.24
C VAL A 100 9.64 0.92 -9.61
N PHE A 101 9.21 2.12 -9.22
CA PHE A 101 10.00 3.34 -9.39
C PHE A 101 11.33 3.25 -8.64
N ALA A 102 11.28 2.82 -7.36
CA ALA A 102 12.48 2.67 -6.54
C ALA A 102 13.49 1.70 -7.18
N ILE A 103 13.03 0.54 -7.65
CA ILE A 103 13.87 -0.44 -8.35
C ILE A 103 14.47 0.15 -9.62
N ALA A 104 13.66 0.82 -10.45
CA ALA A 104 14.14 1.44 -11.68
C ALA A 104 15.24 2.49 -11.43
N VAL A 105 15.07 3.32 -10.39
CA VAL A 105 16.08 4.31 -9.99
C VAL A 105 17.32 3.61 -9.46
N ALA A 106 17.18 2.61 -8.60
CA ALA A 106 18.31 1.87 -8.05
C ALA A 106 19.14 1.20 -9.16
N VAL A 107 18.49 0.52 -10.10
CA VAL A 107 19.17 -0.10 -11.25
C VAL A 107 19.95 0.95 -12.05
N ARG A 108 19.31 2.07 -12.42
CA ARG A 108 19.96 3.13 -13.19
C ARG A 108 21.15 3.78 -12.47
N SER A 109 21.09 3.84 -11.14
CA SER A 109 22.11 4.52 -10.35
C SER A 109 23.27 3.61 -9.95
N LEU A 110 23.05 2.31 -9.86
CA LEU A 110 24.01 1.36 -9.30
C LEU A 110 24.59 0.39 -10.33
N THR A 111 24.10 0.42 -11.58
CA THR A 111 24.60 -0.45 -12.65
C THR A 111 25.04 0.37 -13.85
N ASN A 112 25.96 -0.20 -14.63
CA ASN A 112 26.35 0.32 -15.95
C ASN A 112 25.64 -0.49 -17.05
N GLU A 113 25.54 0.09 -18.24
CA GLU A 113 25.14 -0.65 -19.43
C GLU A 113 26.17 -1.74 -19.70
N GLY A 114 25.73 -2.99 -19.71
CA GLY A 114 26.57 -4.16 -19.90
C GLY A 114 26.21 -4.95 -21.15
#